data_2796a2396755d1a8f0519467d70bd63d
#
_entry.id   2796a2396755d1a8f0519467d70bd63d
#
_cell.length_a   1.000
_cell.length_b   1.000
_cell.length_c   1.000
_cell.angle_alpha   90.00
_cell.angle_beta   90.00
_cell.angle_gamma   90.00
#
_symmetry.space_group_name_H-M   'P 1'
#
loop_
_entity.id
_entity.type
_entity.pdbx_description
1 polymer ?
#
loop_
_entity_poly.entity_id
_entity_poly.type
_entity_poly.pdbx_seq_one_letter_code
_entity_poly.pdbx_strand_id
1 'polypeptide(L)'
;GTASFIDTWWQSETGSTVCSPRPHDPAFAPAGTFPVGTPIPGCATRAVPGVSTRVVDEHGDPVEPGKQGFIVVDKIGPSMARTVWKNPQRYLDSYWRHYGERSWFLAGDGAKQDEEGNTYILGRIDDVINISGHRLSTIEIESALVTHPAVVEAGVCPVEDDLTGHQAVAYVTLTDEGKALSEEELKAALTAHVREHIGPIAKPKDVVAVADIPKTRSGKITRRLLGELYQGRTLGDVSSLQNEEALGHIAQVLVDTGRVEPALEREAA
;
A
#
# COMPACT_ATOMS: atom_id res chain seq x y z
N GLY A 1 12.45 -18.14 -26.21
CA GLY A 1 11.06 -17.80 -25.87
C GLY A 1 11.02 -16.48 -25.14
N THR A 2 10.16 -15.57 -25.52
CA THR A 2 9.91 -14.31 -24.81
C THR A 2 8.93 -14.60 -23.67
N ALA A 3 9.34 -14.41 -22.41
CA ALA A 3 8.43 -14.42 -21.28
C ALA A 3 7.58 -13.15 -21.30
N SER A 4 6.28 -13.27 -21.05
CA SER A 4 5.41 -12.12 -20.87
C SER A 4 5.38 -11.73 -19.39
N PHE A 5 5.52 -10.44 -19.12
CA PHE A 5 5.26 -9.89 -17.79
C PHE A 5 3.77 -9.58 -17.69
N ILE A 6 3.15 -10.02 -16.60
CA ILE A 6 1.74 -9.77 -16.33
C ILE A 6 1.59 -9.30 -14.88
N ASP A 7 0.73 -8.31 -14.67
CA ASP A 7 0.30 -7.91 -13.35
C ASP A 7 -0.86 -8.81 -12.90
N THR A 8 -0.79 -9.27 -11.65
CA THR A 8 -1.84 -10.11 -11.05
C THR A 8 -2.19 -9.60 -9.67
N TRP A 9 -3.42 -9.86 -9.25
CA TRP A 9 -3.83 -9.59 -7.88
C TRP A 9 -4.27 -10.87 -7.17
N TRP A 10 -3.70 -11.09 -5.99
CA TRP A 10 -4.02 -12.18 -5.09
C TRP A 10 -3.53 -11.86 -3.68
N GLN A 11 -4.00 -12.62 -2.71
CA GLN A 11 -3.56 -12.54 -1.31
C GLN A 11 -3.34 -13.94 -0.76
N SER A 12 -2.65 -14.08 0.39
CA SER A 12 -2.50 -15.36 1.09
C SER A 12 -3.87 -15.95 1.42
N GLU A 13 -4.82 -15.10 1.79
CA GLU A 13 -6.20 -15.44 2.13
C GLU A 13 -7.01 -15.94 0.93
N THR A 14 -6.68 -15.52 -0.27
CA THR A 14 -7.36 -16.00 -1.49
C THR A 14 -6.84 -17.34 -1.97
N GLY A 15 -5.62 -17.72 -1.56
CA GLY A 15 -4.99 -19.01 -1.87
C GLY A 15 -4.65 -19.22 -3.35
N SER A 16 -5.14 -18.37 -4.24
CA SER A 16 -4.85 -18.34 -5.68
C SER A 16 -5.07 -16.95 -6.24
N THR A 17 -4.66 -16.74 -7.49
CA THR A 17 -4.90 -15.51 -8.23
C THR A 17 -6.40 -15.23 -8.35
N VAL A 18 -6.78 -13.99 -8.07
CA VAL A 18 -8.16 -13.48 -8.16
C VAL A 18 -8.36 -12.68 -9.46
N CYS A 19 -7.43 -11.77 -9.78
CA CYS A 19 -7.43 -11.03 -11.04
C CYS A 19 -6.13 -11.28 -11.80
N SER A 20 -6.23 -11.53 -13.10
CA SER A 20 -5.07 -11.78 -13.98
C SER A 20 -5.43 -11.58 -15.45
N PRO A 21 -4.53 -11.02 -16.26
CA PRO A 21 -4.61 -11.16 -17.69
C PRO A 21 -4.59 -12.63 -18.06
N ARG A 22 -5.40 -12.99 -19.05
CA ARG A 22 -5.42 -14.36 -19.55
C ARG A 22 -4.78 -14.37 -20.92
N PRO A 23 -3.64 -15.05 -21.09
CA PRO A 23 -3.10 -15.28 -22.41
C PRO A 23 -4.10 -16.10 -23.23
N HIS A 24 -4.27 -15.72 -24.48
CA HIS A 24 -5.06 -16.49 -25.42
C HIS A 24 -4.32 -17.79 -25.75
N ASP A 25 -4.81 -18.90 -25.28
CA ASP A 25 -4.49 -20.19 -25.87
C ASP A 25 -5.69 -20.68 -26.69
N PRO A 26 -5.61 -20.62 -28.03
CA PRO A 26 -6.68 -21.07 -28.90
C PRO A 26 -7.07 -22.53 -28.69
N ALA A 27 -6.17 -23.34 -28.08
CA ALA A 27 -6.41 -24.75 -27.79
C ALA A 27 -7.34 -24.97 -26.58
N PHE A 28 -7.45 -23.98 -25.69
CA PHE A 28 -8.23 -24.10 -24.45
C PHE A 28 -9.44 -23.19 -24.35
N ALA A 29 -9.62 -22.25 -25.27
CA ALA A 29 -10.78 -21.37 -25.30
C ALA A 29 -11.38 -21.33 -26.70
N PRO A 30 -12.60 -21.83 -26.90
CA PRO A 30 -13.34 -21.63 -28.13
C PRO A 30 -13.43 -20.12 -28.43
N ALA A 31 -13.23 -19.76 -29.70
CA ALA A 31 -13.30 -18.37 -30.13
C ALA A 31 -14.62 -17.73 -29.63
N GLY A 32 -14.51 -16.62 -28.90
CA GLY A 32 -15.64 -15.86 -28.38
C GLY A 32 -16.06 -16.15 -26.95
N THR A 33 -15.43 -17.09 -26.22
CA THR A 33 -15.83 -17.43 -24.86
C THR A 33 -15.19 -16.58 -23.76
N PHE A 34 -14.03 -15.95 -24.00
CA PHE A 34 -13.41 -15.01 -23.06
C PHE A 34 -12.62 -13.94 -23.81
N PRO A 35 -12.90 -12.65 -23.57
CA PRO A 35 -12.05 -11.60 -24.11
C PRO A 35 -10.66 -11.74 -23.48
N VAL A 36 -9.70 -12.01 -24.32
CA VAL A 36 -8.30 -12.05 -23.96
C VAL A 36 -7.84 -10.61 -23.90
N GLY A 37 -7.58 -10.13 -22.70
CA GLY A 37 -6.94 -8.83 -22.56
C GLY A 37 -5.46 -8.94 -22.89
N THR A 38 -4.97 -8.08 -23.76
CA THR A 38 -3.54 -7.77 -23.82
C THR A 38 -3.13 -7.32 -22.42
N PRO A 39 -2.01 -7.81 -21.86
CA PRO A 39 -1.52 -7.33 -20.58
C PRO A 39 -1.37 -5.81 -20.60
N ILE A 40 -2.00 -5.13 -19.66
CA ILE A 40 -1.91 -3.69 -19.49
C ILE A 40 -0.97 -3.46 -18.33
N PRO A 41 0.16 -2.74 -18.49
CA PRO A 41 1.08 -2.47 -17.39
C PRO A 41 0.38 -1.83 -16.19
N GLY A 42 0.64 -2.34 -14.97
CA GLY A 42 0.00 -1.86 -13.74
C GLY A 42 -1.47 -2.26 -13.56
N CYS A 43 -2.01 -3.14 -14.42
CA CYS A 43 -3.39 -3.58 -14.38
C CYS A 43 -3.52 -5.09 -14.17
N ALA A 44 -4.17 -5.50 -13.09
CA ALA A 44 -4.46 -6.90 -12.81
C ALA A 44 -5.60 -7.47 -13.68
N THR A 45 -6.20 -6.64 -14.53
CA THR A 45 -7.29 -6.95 -15.44
C THR A 45 -8.55 -7.47 -14.72
N ARG A 46 -9.12 -8.58 -15.14
CA ARG A 46 -10.42 -9.07 -14.67
C ARG A 46 -10.28 -10.27 -13.75
N ALA A 47 -11.32 -10.51 -12.96
CA ALA A 47 -11.40 -11.69 -12.11
C ALA A 47 -11.29 -12.99 -12.94
N VAL A 48 -10.60 -13.98 -12.39
CA VAL A 48 -10.47 -15.31 -13.02
C VAL A 48 -11.80 -16.08 -13.01
N PRO A 49 -12.02 -17.08 -13.89
CA PRO A 49 -13.27 -17.84 -13.90
C PRO A 49 -13.62 -18.45 -12.54
N GLY A 50 -14.88 -18.29 -12.16
CA GLY A 50 -15.40 -18.83 -10.90
C GLY A 50 -15.34 -17.88 -9.74
N VAL A 51 -14.61 -16.76 -9.87
CA VAL A 51 -14.49 -15.67 -8.89
C VAL A 51 -15.11 -14.40 -9.46
N SER A 52 -15.61 -13.52 -8.60
CA SER A 52 -16.10 -12.18 -8.97
C SER A 52 -15.57 -11.15 -8.00
N THR A 53 -15.25 -9.97 -8.53
CA THR A 53 -14.78 -8.82 -7.75
C THR A 53 -15.59 -7.58 -8.11
N ARG A 54 -15.69 -6.66 -7.14
CA ARG A 54 -16.28 -5.33 -7.31
C ARG A 54 -15.40 -4.29 -6.66
N VAL A 55 -15.48 -3.07 -7.14
CA VAL A 55 -14.96 -1.89 -6.44
C VAL A 55 -16.14 -1.13 -5.87
N VAL A 56 -16.10 -0.92 -4.56
CA VAL A 56 -17.20 -0.34 -3.78
C VAL A 56 -16.70 0.78 -2.88
N ASP A 57 -17.60 1.64 -2.43
CA ASP A 57 -17.31 2.65 -1.41
C ASP A 57 -17.31 2.06 0.03
N GLU A 58 -17.22 2.93 1.03
CA GLU A 58 -17.23 2.54 2.44
C GLU A 58 -18.57 1.94 2.91
N HIS A 59 -19.67 2.19 2.18
CA HIS A 59 -21.00 1.65 2.44
C HIS A 59 -21.28 0.35 1.68
N GLY A 60 -20.36 -0.03 0.77
CA GLY A 60 -20.50 -1.19 -0.10
C GLY A 60 -21.32 -0.92 -1.35
N ASP A 61 -21.51 0.34 -1.71
CA ASP A 61 -22.17 0.69 -2.96
C ASP A 61 -21.16 0.78 -4.11
N PRO A 62 -21.52 0.31 -5.32
CA PRO A 62 -20.60 0.35 -6.45
C PRO A 62 -20.14 1.77 -6.76
N VAL A 63 -18.85 1.95 -7.00
CA VAL A 63 -18.30 3.23 -7.47
C VAL A 63 -18.35 3.32 -9.00
N GLU A 64 -18.45 4.55 -9.52
CA GLU A 64 -18.39 4.81 -10.95
C GLU A 64 -17.04 4.38 -11.55
N PRO A 65 -17.01 3.93 -12.82
CA PRO A 65 -15.76 3.61 -13.51
C PRO A 65 -14.72 4.72 -13.39
N GLY A 66 -13.47 4.33 -13.13
CA GLY A 66 -12.35 5.25 -12.91
C GLY A 66 -12.25 5.84 -11.50
N LYS A 67 -13.30 5.73 -10.67
CA LYS A 67 -13.26 6.16 -9.27
C LYS A 67 -12.59 5.11 -8.39
N GLN A 68 -11.91 5.61 -7.36
CA GLN A 68 -11.28 4.77 -6.36
C GLN A 68 -12.30 4.26 -5.35
N GLY A 69 -12.10 3.01 -4.90
CA GLY A 69 -12.88 2.38 -3.84
C GLY A 69 -12.12 1.21 -3.25
N PHE A 70 -12.85 0.33 -2.59
CA PHE A 70 -12.33 -0.89 -1.97
C PHE A 70 -12.63 -2.09 -2.84
N ILE A 71 -11.62 -2.92 -3.14
CA ILE A 71 -11.89 -4.17 -3.85
C ILE A 71 -12.44 -5.20 -2.88
N VAL A 72 -13.58 -5.77 -3.25
CA VAL A 72 -14.21 -6.90 -2.56
C VAL A 72 -14.32 -8.10 -3.48
N VAL A 73 -14.25 -9.31 -2.92
CA VAL A 73 -14.59 -10.54 -3.63
C VAL A 73 -16.01 -10.91 -3.24
N ASP A 74 -16.96 -10.74 -4.16
CA ASP A 74 -18.39 -10.99 -3.94
C ASP A 74 -18.80 -12.42 -4.33
N LYS A 75 -17.97 -13.12 -5.12
CA LYS A 75 -18.10 -14.54 -5.37
C LYS A 75 -16.75 -15.20 -5.18
N ILE A 76 -16.63 -16.03 -4.16
CA ILE A 76 -15.40 -16.69 -3.77
C ILE A 76 -15.15 -17.99 -4.53
N GLY A 77 -13.87 -18.29 -4.76
CA GLY A 77 -13.42 -19.59 -5.27
C GLY A 77 -13.12 -20.59 -4.14
N PRO A 78 -12.88 -21.86 -4.50
CA PRO A 78 -12.61 -22.93 -3.53
C PRO A 78 -11.24 -22.80 -2.84
N SER A 79 -10.34 -21.96 -3.35
CA SER A 79 -8.98 -21.74 -2.83
C SER A 79 -8.92 -20.82 -1.60
N MET A 80 -10.02 -20.08 -1.32
CA MET A 80 -10.06 -19.12 -0.22
C MET A 80 -9.79 -19.79 1.14
N ALA A 81 -9.02 -19.10 1.97
CA ALA A 81 -8.83 -19.48 3.37
C ALA A 81 -10.18 -19.66 4.08
N ARG A 82 -10.27 -20.61 4.99
CA ARG A 82 -11.50 -20.91 5.72
C ARG A 82 -11.52 -20.33 7.12
N THR A 83 -10.37 -19.99 7.65
CA THR A 83 -10.22 -19.45 9.00
C THR A 83 -8.79 -18.97 9.24
N VAL A 84 -8.58 -18.24 10.35
CA VAL A 84 -7.27 -17.97 10.94
C VAL A 84 -7.00 -19.00 12.03
N TRP A 85 -5.82 -19.58 12.06
CA TRP A 85 -5.44 -20.60 13.04
C TRP A 85 -5.68 -20.13 14.48
N LYS A 86 -6.43 -20.93 15.24
CA LYS A 86 -6.83 -20.65 16.63
C LYS A 86 -7.59 -19.34 16.85
N ASN A 87 -8.00 -18.61 15.79
CA ASN A 87 -8.74 -17.37 15.91
C ASN A 87 -9.77 -17.20 14.78
N PRO A 88 -10.82 -18.04 14.75
CA PRO A 88 -11.87 -17.95 13.71
C PRO A 88 -12.64 -16.63 13.78
N GLN A 89 -12.77 -16.04 14.96
CA GLN A 89 -13.47 -14.76 15.12
C GLN A 89 -12.74 -13.63 14.38
N ARG A 90 -11.42 -13.57 14.52
CA ARG A 90 -10.59 -12.60 13.78
C ARG A 90 -10.80 -12.72 12.27
N TYR A 91 -10.92 -13.94 11.74
CA TYR A 91 -11.17 -14.14 10.31
C TYR A 91 -12.48 -13.51 9.86
N LEU A 92 -13.55 -13.71 10.63
CA LEU A 92 -14.85 -13.13 10.33
C LEU A 92 -14.84 -11.61 10.45
N ASP A 93 -14.27 -11.08 11.53
CA ASP A 93 -14.28 -9.64 11.82
C ASP A 93 -13.39 -8.85 10.82
N SER A 94 -12.22 -9.41 10.45
CA SER A 94 -11.29 -8.72 9.55
C SER A 94 -11.72 -8.73 8.09
N TYR A 95 -12.43 -9.77 7.63
CA TYR A 95 -12.64 -9.97 6.19
C TYR A 95 -14.09 -10.04 5.74
N TRP A 96 -15.06 -10.40 6.63
CA TRP A 96 -16.40 -10.77 6.19
C TRP A 96 -17.54 -9.90 6.74
N ARG A 97 -17.32 -9.23 7.86
CA ARG A 97 -18.38 -8.48 8.56
C ARG A 97 -18.45 -7.00 8.22
N HIS A 98 -17.55 -6.52 7.40
CA HIS A 98 -17.42 -5.09 7.11
C HIS A 98 -18.69 -4.52 6.46
N TYR A 99 -19.33 -5.28 5.56
CA TYR A 99 -20.53 -4.84 4.84
C TYR A 99 -21.83 -5.53 5.33
N GLY A 100 -21.90 -5.86 6.59
CA GLY A 100 -23.10 -6.39 7.23
C GLY A 100 -23.55 -7.74 6.64
N GLU A 101 -24.79 -7.80 6.13
CA GLU A 101 -25.38 -9.03 5.57
C GLU A 101 -24.79 -9.45 4.22
N ARG A 102 -24.07 -8.55 3.55
CA ARG A 102 -23.36 -8.88 2.31
C ARG A 102 -22.16 -9.75 2.66
N SER A 103 -22.20 -11.03 2.32
CA SER A 103 -21.10 -11.98 2.55
C SER A 103 -19.98 -11.74 1.54
N TRP A 104 -19.38 -10.56 1.56
CA TRP A 104 -18.27 -10.16 0.71
C TRP A 104 -16.97 -10.21 1.47
N PHE A 105 -15.95 -10.76 0.83
CA PHE A 105 -14.61 -10.74 1.37
C PHE A 105 -13.97 -9.38 1.10
N LEU A 106 -13.69 -8.61 2.16
CA LEU A 106 -12.94 -7.37 2.07
C LEU A 106 -11.44 -7.68 2.07
N ALA A 107 -10.80 -7.43 0.93
CA ALA A 107 -9.38 -7.71 0.76
C ALA A 107 -8.46 -6.75 1.55
N GLY A 108 -8.96 -5.57 1.91
CA GLY A 108 -8.17 -4.50 2.51
C GLY A 108 -7.27 -3.79 1.51
N ASP A 109 -7.58 -3.90 0.21
CA ASP A 109 -6.88 -3.21 -0.87
C ASP A 109 -7.80 -2.16 -1.51
N GLY A 110 -7.22 -1.00 -1.83
CA GLY A 110 -7.85 0.01 -2.67
C GLY A 110 -7.70 -0.36 -4.15
N ALA A 111 -8.72 -0.07 -4.93
CA ALA A 111 -8.70 -0.32 -6.37
C ALA A 111 -9.58 0.69 -7.13
N LYS A 112 -9.44 0.69 -8.45
CA LYS A 112 -10.38 1.28 -9.41
C LYS A 112 -10.62 0.32 -10.56
N GLN A 113 -11.76 0.43 -11.21
CA GLN A 113 -12.05 -0.29 -12.45
C GLN A 113 -12.32 0.72 -13.56
N ASP A 114 -11.87 0.41 -14.77
CA ASP A 114 -12.23 1.18 -15.96
C ASP A 114 -13.60 0.75 -16.51
N GLU A 115 -14.05 1.37 -17.60
CA GLU A 115 -15.32 1.07 -18.28
C GLU A 115 -15.37 -0.36 -18.83
N GLU A 116 -14.21 -0.93 -19.15
CA GLU A 116 -14.08 -2.32 -19.60
C GLU A 116 -14.04 -3.33 -18.44
N GLY A 117 -14.01 -2.85 -17.18
CA GLY A 117 -13.94 -3.68 -15.98
C GLY A 117 -12.55 -4.22 -15.67
N ASN A 118 -11.50 -3.60 -16.20
CA ASN A 118 -10.13 -3.91 -15.81
C ASN A 118 -9.82 -3.29 -14.46
N THR A 119 -9.17 -4.05 -13.59
CA THR A 119 -8.91 -3.69 -12.20
C THR A 119 -7.48 -3.22 -12.02
N TYR A 120 -7.34 -2.03 -11.45
CA TYR A 120 -6.07 -1.41 -11.06
C TYR A 120 -6.00 -1.40 -9.55
N ILE A 121 -5.01 -2.07 -8.97
CA ILE A 121 -4.79 -2.09 -7.53
C ILE A 121 -3.97 -0.85 -7.14
N LEU A 122 -4.46 -0.11 -6.15
CA LEU A 122 -3.88 1.16 -5.72
C LEU A 122 -3.05 1.02 -4.43
N GLY A 123 -3.00 -0.18 -3.86
CA GLY A 123 -2.32 -0.49 -2.61
C GLY A 123 -3.28 -0.87 -1.48
N ARG A 124 -2.73 -1.04 -0.29
CA ARG A 124 -3.51 -1.36 0.92
C ARG A 124 -4.36 -0.15 1.33
N ILE A 125 -5.56 -0.44 1.87
CA ILE A 125 -6.41 0.60 2.47
C ILE A 125 -5.68 1.31 3.62
N ASP A 126 -4.92 0.53 4.40
CA ASP A 126 -4.11 1.02 5.51
C ASP A 126 -2.94 1.91 5.05
N ASP A 127 -2.52 1.77 3.79
CA ASP A 127 -1.45 2.55 3.15
C ASP A 127 -1.99 3.79 2.40
N VAL A 128 -3.32 3.99 2.40
CA VAL A 128 -3.93 5.19 1.81
C VAL A 128 -3.94 6.31 2.84
N ILE A 129 -3.36 7.44 2.48
CA ILE A 129 -3.33 8.64 3.30
C ILE A 129 -4.53 9.50 2.93
N ASN A 130 -5.35 9.86 3.92
CA ASN A 130 -6.46 10.80 3.70
C ASN A 130 -6.04 12.20 4.16
N ILE A 131 -5.63 13.03 3.22
CA ILE A 131 -5.23 14.43 3.49
C ILE A 131 -6.35 15.36 3.03
N SER A 132 -7.00 16.02 3.95
CA SER A 132 -8.10 16.98 3.67
C SER A 132 -9.18 16.39 2.74
N GLY A 133 -9.56 15.12 2.94
CA GLY A 133 -10.56 14.44 2.12
C GLY A 133 -10.05 13.84 0.81
N HIS A 134 -8.79 14.06 0.46
CA HIS A 134 -8.16 13.43 -0.71
C HIS A 134 -7.43 12.14 -0.32
N ARG A 135 -7.74 11.08 -1.03
CA ARG A 135 -7.07 9.77 -0.85
C ARG A 135 -5.83 9.72 -1.72
N LEU A 136 -4.66 9.60 -1.10
CA LEU A 136 -3.37 9.49 -1.74
C LEU A 136 -2.76 8.12 -1.44
N SER A 137 -2.20 7.47 -2.46
CA SER A 137 -1.47 6.23 -2.29
C SER A 137 -0.06 6.53 -1.77
N THR A 138 0.36 5.87 -0.68
CA THR A 138 1.76 5.92 -0.23
C THR A 138 2.71 5.44 -1.31
N ILE A 139 2.29 4.42 -2.09
CA ILE A 139 3.07 3.84 -3.18
C ILE A 139 3.31 4.84 -4.32
N GLU A 140 2.33 5.70 -4.63
CA GLU A 140 2.52 6.77 -5.62
C GLU A 140 3.56 7.79 -5.17
N ILE A 141 3.52 8.17 -3.89
CA ILE A 141 4.51 9.10 -3.31
C ILE A 141 5.90 8.45 -3.27
N GLU A 142 6.00 7.18 -2.84
CA GLU A 142 7.24 6.41 -2.85
C GLU A 142 7.82 6.30 -4.27
N SER A 143 6.97 5.98 -5.25
CA SER A 143 7.37 5.88 -6.66
C SER A 143 7.90 7.20 -7.20
N ALA A 144 7.29 8.32 -6.84
CA ALA A 144 7.80 9.64 -7.21
C ALA A 144 9.16 9.90 -6.53
N LEU A 145 9.29 9.62 -5.23
CA LEU A 145 10.53 9.86 -4.48
C LEU A 145 11.73 9.09 -5.05
N VAL A 146 11.56 7.81 -5.43
CA VAL A 146 12.66 6.99 -5.96
C VAL A 146 13.09 7.39 -7.38
N THR A 147 12.34 8.24 -8.09
CA THR A 147 12.79 8.82 -9.36
C THR A 147 13.75 9.99 -9.17
N HIS A 148 13.87 10.52 -7.94
CA HIS A 148 14.80 11.60 -7.64
C HIS A 148 16.24 11.07 -7.47
N PRO A 149 17.29 11.70 -8.08
CA PRO A 149 18.67 11.21 -8.04
C PRO A 149 19.26 11.01 -6.64
N ALA A 150 18.78 11.75 -5.65
CA ALA A 150 19.24 11.65 -4.25
C ALA A 150 18.72 10.42 -3.51
N VAL A 151 17.71 9.67 -4.04
CA VAL A 151 16.99 8.62 -3.33
C VAL A 151 17.29 7.24 -3.91
N VAL A 152 17.63 6.28 -3.05
CA VAL A 152 17.76 4.86 -3.41
C VAL A 152 16.46 4.14 -3.18
N GLU A 153 15.83 4.35 -2.01
CA GLU A 153 14.59 3.71 -1.60
C GLU A 153 13.75 4.70 -0.76
N ALA A 154 12.46 4.56 -0.80
CA ALA A 154 11.53 5.37 -0.03
C ALA A 154 10.43 4.51 0.61
N GLY A 155 10.07 4.84 1.84
CA GLY A 155 8.90 4.32 2.54
C GLY A 155 8.08 5.48 3.08
N VAL A 156 6.78 5.52 2.75
CA VAL A 156 5.89 6.61 3.16
C VAL A 156 4.81 6.06 4.08
N CYS A 157 4.58 6.74 5.20
CA CYS A 157 3.53 6.37 6.14
C CYS A 157 2.59 7.53 6.43
N PRO A 158 1.31 7.25 6.74
CA PRO A 158 0.41 8.23 7.32
C PRO A 158 0.80 8.53 8.77
N VAL A 159 0.70 9.80 9.13
CA VAL A 159 0.73 10.25 10.53
C VAL A 159 -0.50 11.09 10.80
N GLU A 160 -1.04 11.00 12.00
CA GLU A 160 -2.22 11.77 12.40
C GLU A 160 -1.92 13.27 12.40
N ASP A 161 -2.90 14.06 12.01
CA ASP A 161 -2.83 15.51 11.97
C ASP A 161 -4.22 16.11 12.23
N ASP A 162 -4.34 16.97 13.22
CA ASP A 162 -5.63 17.50 13.72
C ASP A 162 -6.37 18.34 12.66
N LEU A 163 -5.66 18.94 11.71
CA LEU A 163 -6.24 19.83 10.70
C LEU A 163 -6.62 19.11 9.42
N THR A 164 -5.82 18.13 9.01
CA THR A 164 -5.95 17.47 7.71
C THR A 164 -6.38 16.01 7.80
N GLY A 165 -6.56 15.50 9.03
CA GLY A 165 -6.79 14.09 9.33
C GLY A 165 -5.48 13.30 9.33
N HIS A 166 -4.79 13.26 8.20
CA HIS A 166 -3.46 12.68 8.08
C HIS A 166 -2.52 13.57 7.28
N GLN A 167 -1.23 13.33 7.47
CA GLN A 167 -0.16 13.84 6.60
C GLN A 167 0.83 12.71 6.27
N ALA A 168 1.56 12.86 5.17
CA ALA A 168 2.57 11.92 4.74
C ALA A 168 3.92 12.23 5.40
N VAL A 169 4.59 11.22 5.95
CA VAL A 169 6.01 11.27 6.33
C VAL A 169 6.77 10.30 5.45
N ALA A 170 7.84 10.78 4.83
CA ALA A 170 8.70 10.00 3.95
C ALA A 170 10.00 9.62 4.67
N TYR A 171 10.31 8.35 4.68
CA TYR A 171 11.62 7.83 5.05
C TYR A 171 12.38 7.48 3.77
N VAL A 172 13.63 7.92 3.66
CA VAL A 172 14.42 7.74 2.46
C VAL A 172 15.81 7.22 2.78
N THR A 173 16.28 6.26 2.00
CA THR A 173 17.69 5.91 1.94
C THR A 173 18.35 6.68 0.80
N LEU A 174 19.54 7.21 1.01
CA LEU A 174 20.15 8.20 0.13
C LEU A 174 21.27 7.61 -0.73
N THR A 175 21.36 8.10 -1.95
CA THR A 175 22.56 7.98 -2.78
C THR A 175 23.70 8.82 -2.20
N ASP A 176 24.92 8.71 -2.75
CA ASP A 176 26.03 9.57 -2.33
C ASP A 176 25.76 11.05 -2.67
N GLU A 177 25.03 11.33 -3.75
CA GLU A 177 24.56 12.68 -4.09
C GLU A 177 23.56 13.20 -3.02
N GLY A 178 22.63 12.36 -2.59
CA GLY A 178 21.67 12.71 -1.55
C GLY A 178 22.33 12.97 -0.19
N LYS A 179 23.36 12.21 0.17
CA LYS A 179 24.12 12.40 1.41
C LYS A 179 24.92 13.71 1.46
N ALA A 180 25.19 14.31 0.31
CA ALA A 180 25.89 15.60 0.21
C ALA A 180 24.97 16.80 0.49
N LEU A 181 23.65 16.61 0.49
CA LEU A 181 22.68 17.66 0.79
C LEU A 181 22.47 17.81 2.30
N SER A 182 22.25 19.02 2.74
CA SER A 182 21.73 19.26 4.09
C SER A 182 20.30 18.72 4.22
N GLU A 183 19.84 18.52 5.44
CA GLU A 183 18.46 18.05 5.71
C GLU A 183 17.42 19.00 5.11
N GLU A 184 17.62 20.30 5.20
CA GLU A 184 16.72 21.31 4.66
C GLU A 184 16.67 21.29 3.13
N GLU A 185 17.83 21.19 2.48
CA GLU A 185 17.95 21.06 1.02
C GLU A 185 17.30 19.79 0.51
N LEU A 186 17.56 18.66 1.18
CA LEU A 186 16.94 17.37 0.84
C LEU A 186 15.42 17.43 0.94
N LYS A 187 14.90 17.92 2.06
CA LYS A 187 13.46 18.06 2.29
C LYS A 187 12.81 18.98 1.25
N ALA A 188 13.44 20.11 0.96
CA ALA A 188 12.94 21.06 -0.06
C ALA A 188 12.91 20.43 -1.45
N ALA A 189 14.01 19.78 -1.86
CA ALA A 189 14.14 19.13 -3.16
C ALA A 189 13.09 18.01 -3.34
N LEU A 190 12.98 17.09 -2.38
CA LEU A 190 12.04 15.97 -2.45
C LEU A 190 10.59 16.42 -2.37
N THR A 191 10.28 17.43 -1.56
CA THR A 191 8.93 18.01 -1.51
C THR A 191 8.55 18.68 -2.85
N ALA A 192 9.47 19.41 -3.48
CA ALA A 192 9.24 20.00 -4.79
C ALA A 192 9.01 18.92 -5.86
N HIS A 193 9.82 17.87 -5.84
CA HIS A 193 9.74 16.75 -6.76
C HIS A 193 8.38 16.01 -6.67
N VAL A 194 7.93 15.69 -5.46
CA VAL A 194 6.61 15.05 -5.24
C VAL A 194 5.48 15.97 -5.71
N ARG A 195 5.56 17.29 -5.45
CA ARG A 195 4.56 18.24 -5.92
C ARG A 195 4.47 18.33 -7.44
N GLU A 196 5.60 18.22 -8.12
CA GLU A 196 5.64 18.24 -9.60
C GLU A 196 5.01 16.98 -10.20
N HIS A 197 5.27 15.82 -9.62
CA HIS A 197 4.86 14.52 -10.18
C HIS A 197 3.43 14.11 -9.80
N ILE A 198 2.95 14.47 -8.61
CA ILE A 198 1.64 14.04 -8.10
C ILE A 198 0.71 15.24 -7.88
N GLY A 199 1.26 16.32 -7.34
CA GLY A 199 0.47 17.52 -7.03
C GLY A 199 0.71 18.06 -5.63
N PRO A 200 0.19 19.26 -5.33
CA PRO A 200 0.50 20.00 -4.11
C PRO A 200 -0.01 19.34 -2.82
N ILE A 201 -1.04 18.48 -2.90
CA ILE A 201 -1.62 17.81 -1.74
C ILE A 201 -0.74 16.66 -1.26
N ALA A 202 0.02 16.04 -2.17
CA ALA A 202 0.87 14.89 -1.89
C ALA A 202 2.20 15.24 -1.21
N LYS A 203 2.49 16.52 -0.97
CA LYS A 203 3.75 16.95 -0.37
C LYS A 203 3.97 16.28 1.00
N PRO A 204 5.11 15.65 1.26
CA PRO A 204 5.42 15.15 2.59
C PRO A 204 5.47 16.28 3.64
N LYS A 205 4.91 16.03 4.81
CA LYS A 205 5.08 16.89 6.00
C LYS A 205 6.53 16.91 6.42
N ASP A 206 7.17 15.74 6.34
CA ASP A 206 8.55 15.56 6.71
C ASP A 206 9.25 14.52 5.86
N VAL A 207 10.58 14.65 5.78
CA VAL A 207 11.49 13.71 5.12
C VAL A 207 12.57 13.32 6.11
N VAL A 208 12.69 12.02 6.38
CA VAL A 208 13.65 11.46 7.34
C VAL A 208 14.66 10.60 6.57
N ALA A 209 15.90 11.02 6.53
CA ALA A 209 16.98 10.22 5.97
C ALA A 209 17.38 9.11 6.95
N VAL A 210 17.42 7.87 6.47
CA VAL A 210 17.71 6.69 7.28
C VAL A 210 18.68 5.77 6.56
N ALA A 211 19.36 4.91 7.33
CA ALA A 211 20.33 3.96 6.75
C ALA A 211 19.61 2.79 6.03
N ASP A 212 18.47 2.34 6.56
CA ASP A 212 17.65 1.27 6.00
C ASP A 212 16.18 1.44 6.41
N ILE A 213 15.27 0.85 5.64
CA ILE A 213 13.82 0.89 5.87
C ILE A 213 13.36 -0.50 6.33
N PRO A 214 12.50 -0.62 7.39
CA PRO A 214 12.08 -1.92 7.90
C PRO A 214 11.22 -2.67 6.88
N LYS A 215 11.63 -3.91 6.57
CA LYS A 215 11.01 -4.77 5.56
C LYS A 215 10.73 -6.17 6.12
N THR A 216 9.68 -6.78 5.61
CA THR A 216 9.43 -8.20 5.83
C THR A 216 10.42 -9.05 5.03
N ARG A 217 10.50 -10.35 5.32
CA ARG A 217 11.31 -11.32 4.55
C ARG A 217 10.96 -11.40 3.06
N SER A 218 9.76 -10.96 2.69
CA SER A 218 9.33 -10.86 1.29
C SER A 218 9.64 -9.51 0.64
N GLY A 219 10.37 -8.62 1.33
CA GLY A 219 10.76 -7.30 0.84
C GLY A 219 9.68 -6.21 0.95
N LYS A 220 8.57 -6.47 1.63
CA LYS A 220 7.51 -5.45 1.82
C LYS A 220 7.87 -4.48 2.94
N ILE A 221 7.82 -3.19 2.66
CA ILE A 221 8.00 -2.12 3.65
C ILE A 221 6.87 -2.18 4.69
N THR A 222 7.23 -2.12 5.97
CA THR A 222 6.27 -2.14 7.09
C THR A 222 5.91 -0.72 7.52
N ARG A 223 5.10 -0.03 6.69
CA ARG A 223 4.72 1.38 6.85
C ARG A 223 4.08 1.69 8.21
N ARG A 224 3.31 0.74 8.75
CA ARG A 224 2.72 0.86 10.08
C ARG A 224 3.79 1.16 11.14
N LEU A 225 4.89 0.42 11.15
CA LEU A 225 5.98 0.62 12.13
C LEU A 225 6.68 1.97 11.94
N LEU A 226 6.81 2.45 10.71
CA LEU A 226 7.34 3.80 10.43
C LEU A 226 6.44 4.88 11.04
N GLY A 227 5.12 4.74 10.90
CA GLY A 227 4.16 5.67 11.49
C GLY A 227 4.13 5.61 13.01
N GLU A 228 4.20 4.42 13.61
CA GLU A 228 4.28 4.23 15.06
C GLU A 228 5.55 4.88 15.64
N LEU A 229 6.70 4.69 14.98
CA LEU A 229 7.97 5.33 15.38
C LEU A 229 7.89 6.86 15.35
N TYR A 230 7.38 7.43 14.25
CA TYR A 230 7.30 8.89 14.10
C TYR A 230 6.37 9.53 15.13
N GLN A 231 5.30 8.84 15.51
CA GLN A 231 4.33 9.31 16.50
C GLN A 231 4.73 8.93 17.93
N GLY A 232 5.88 8.28 18.10
CA GLY A 232 6.35 7.87 19.42
C GLY A 232 5.47 6.83 20.09
N ARG A 233 4.74 6.02 19.32
CA ARG A 233 3.86 4.96 19.84
C ARG A 233 4.64 3.68 20.15
N THR A 234 4.07 2.85 21.01
CA THR A 234 4.57 1.49 21.21
C THR A 234 4.46 0.70 19.93
N LEU A 235 5.56 0.05 19.53
CA LEU A 235 5.58 -0.77 18.33
C LEU A 235 4.70 -2.00 18.50
N GLY A 236 3.91 -2.31 17.48
CA GLY A 236 3.17 -3.56 17.40
C GLY A 236 4.07 -4.76 17.06
N ASP A 237 3.47 -5.82 16.51
CA ASP A 237 4.20 -7.05 16.14
C ASP A 237 5.29 -6.79 15.10
N VAL A 238 6.53 -7.14 15.44
CA VAL A 238 7.74 -7.00 14.61
C VAL A 238 8.27 -8.34 14.10
N SER A 239 7.66 -9.46 14.46
CA SER A 239 8.16 -10.83 14.19
C SER A 239 8.32 -11.17 12.71
N SER A 240 7.69 -10.43 11.82
CA SER A 240 7.77 -10.61 10.37
C SER A 240 8.95 -9.88 9.71
N LEU A 241 9.66 -9.04 10.45
CA LEU A 241 10.77 -8.26 9.91
C LEU A 241 11.98 -9.13 9.56
N GLN A 242 12.68 -8.71 8.51
CA GLN A 242 13.99 -9.25 8.13
C GLN A 242 15.12 -8.46 8.78
N ASN A 243 14.94 -7.15 8.93
CA ASN A 243 15.93 -6.18 9.42
C ASN A 243 15.37 -5.40 10.62
N GLU A 244 15.15 -6.09 11.74
CA GLU A 244 14.56 -5.50 12.95
C GLU A 244 15.45 -4.37 13.51
N GLU A 245 16.77 -4.46 13.32
CA GLU A 245 17.75 -3.43 13.72
C GLU A 245 17.49 -2.05 13.09
N ALA A 246 16.85 -2.01 11.94
CA ALA A 246 16.45 -0.75 11.29
C ALA A 246 15.52 0.10 12.18
N LEU A 247 14.67 -0.54 12.97
CA LEU A 247 13.76 0.16 13.88
C LEU A 247 14.53 0.96 14.95
N GLY A 248 15.56 0.33 15.55
CA GLY A 248 16.41 0.99 16.54
C GLY A 248 17.19 2.19 15.96
N HIS A 249 17.70 2.03 14.75
CA HIS A 249 18.39 3.12 14.05
C HIS A 249 17.45 4.28 13.71
N ILE A 250 16.25 3.98 13.21
CA ILE A 250 15.23 5.01 12.91
C ILE A 250 14.80 5.74 14.19
N ALA A 251 14.52 5.00 15.28
CA ALA A 251 14.15 5.60 16.55
C ALA A 251 15.23 6.59 17.04
N GLN A 252 16.51 6.21 16.94
CA GLN A 252 17.63 7.08 17.31
C GLN A 252 17.69 8.33 16.44
N VAL A 253 17.54 8.21 15.11
CA VAL A 253 17.49 9.35 14.18
C VAL A 253 16.36 10.32 14.54
N LEU A 254 15.18 9.80 14.87
CA LEU A 254 14.03 10.63 15.23
C LEU A 254 14.26 11.40 16.55
N VAL A 255 14.92 10.78 17.53
CA VAL A 255 15.30 11.44 18.79
C VAL A 255 16.40 12.48 18.54
N ASP A 256 17.48 12.12 17.84
CA ASP A 256 18.64 13.00 17.60
C ASP A 256 18.25 14.26 16.81
N THR A 257 17.23 14.14 15.95
CA THR A 257 16.69 15.25 15.15
C THR A 257 15.53 15.99 15.81
N GLY A 258 15.19 15.64 17.07
CA GLY A 258 14.13 16.31 17.84
C GLY A 258 12.71 16.10 17.33
N ARG A 259 12.48 15.06 16.51
CA ARG A 259 11.15 14.71 15.99
C ARG A 259 10.31 13.95 16.98
N VAL A 260 10.97 13.22 17.86
CA VAL A 260 10.35 12.38 18.90
C VAL A 260 11.12 12.56 20.20
N GLU A 261 10.41 12.68 21.33
CA GLU A 261 11.03 12.77 22.65
C GLU A 261 11.68 11.43 23.04
N PRO A 262 12.80 11.46 23.82
CA PRO A 262 13.41 10.26 24.36
C PRO A 262 12.42 9.44 25.21
N ALA A 263 12.52 8.11 25.18
CA ALA A 263 11.59 7.20 25.87
C ALA A 263 11.50 7.44 27.39
N LEU A 264 12.56 7.93 28.03
CA LEU A 264 12.61 8.25 29.47
C LEU A 264 11.73 9.45 29.86
N GLU A 265 11.38 10.34 28.94
CA GLU A 265 10.52 11.51 29.22
C GLU A 265 9.03 11.20 29.00
N ARG A 266 8.71 10.09 28.34
CA ARG A 266 7.32 9.68 28.05
C ARG A 266 6.64 8.95 29.23
N GLU A 267 7.41 8.34 30.13
CA GLU A 267 6.87 7.70 31.33
C GLU A 267 6.57 8.70 32.46
N ALA A 268 6.96 9.97 32.30
CA ALA A 268 6.83 11.03 33.33
C ALA A 268 5.69 12.02 33.04
N ALA A 269 5.01 11.93 31.91
CA ALA A 269 3.87 12.77 31.52
C ALA A 269 2.56 11.97 31.53
#